data_8a45a7653f88df563db34a379f1d96a9
#
_entry.id   8a45a7653f88df563db34a379f1d96a9
#
_cell.length_a   1.000
_cell.length_b   1.000
_cell.length_c   1.000
_cell.angle_alpha   90.00
_cell.angle_beta   90.00
_cell.angle_gamma   90.00
#
_symmetry.space_group_name_H-M   'P 1'
#
loop_
_entity.id
_entity.type
_entity.pdbx_description
1 polymer ?
#
loop_
_entity_poly.entity_id
_entity_poly.type
_entity_poly.pdbx_seq_one_letter_code
_entity_poly.pdbx_strand_id
1 'polypeptide(L)'
;VTVYTNNIPSVAMRGFGVPQVTFAVESCIDELCRMGGFDRWQIRFDNAFEDGKRTATGQLLKGVGLKKTLLAVRDAFREANYAGIACGIKNTGVGNGMTDASEVAIEIVSENKVIVHHGWSEMGQGIHTMALQILHQETGIDPEIIEVRVDTDAALPTGMTTSSRATALLGNAIIDASSVMRDDLQQGSLKQLIGRLYKGRFVCDWTCKPGERSENPEIHFAYGYSTQVAILDDNGTLRKIIAAHDAGKIMNRMLFEGQIEGALHMGMGYALTEDLPLGNGRPVSAKFKDLGIIRASEMPELEIIGIEEKDPVGPYGAKGIGEIGMVPTAAAIANALCAYDGIRRTKLPMKRKK
;
A
#
# COMPACT_ATOMS: atom_id res chain seq x y z
N VAL A 1 -18.09 -21.86 -5.52
CA VAL A 1 -19.00 -22.54 -4.58
C VAL A 1 -19.08 -21.71 -3.32
N THR A 2 -20.28 -21.33 -2.88
CA THR A 2 -20.51 -20.66 -1.61
C THR A 2 -20.83 -21.73 -0.55
N VAL A 3 -20.13 -21.67 0.58
CA VAL A 3 -20.34 -22.60 1.70
C VAL A 3 -20.64 -21.82 2.97
N TYR A 4 -21.77 -22.14 3.60
CA TYR A 4 -22.11 -21.59 4.91
C TYR A 4 -21.34 -22.36 6.00
N THR A 5 -20.71 -21.63 6.89
CA THR A 5 -19.94 -22.21 8.02
C THR A 5 -20.29 -21.48 9.32
N ASN A 6 -20.00 -22.12 10.45
CA ASN A 6 -20.07 -21.49 11.77
C ASN A 6 -18.78 -20.72 12.13
N ASN A 7 -17.81 -20.64 11.21
CA ASN A 7 -16.59 -19.90 11.42
C ASN A 7 -16.86 -18.39 11.34
N ILE A 8 -16.00 -17.61 11.97
CA ILE A 8 -16.02 -16.15 11.84
C ILE A 8 -15.84 -15.80 10.37
N PRO A 9 -16.68 -14.90 9.80
CA PRO A 9 -16.51 -14.48 8.43
C PRO A 9 -15.12 -13.88 8.22
N SER A 10 -14.41 -14.36 7.21
CA SER A 10 -13.15 -13.74 6.78
C SER A 10 -13.48 -12.47 5.99
N VAL A 11 -12.98 -11.34 6.47
CA VAL A 11 -13.20 -10.03 5.86
C VAL A 11 -11.88 -9.47 5.36
N ALA A 12 -11.89 -8.22 4.93
CA ALA A 12 -10.73 -7.54 4.37
C ALA A 12 -9.57 -7.47 5.39
N MET A 13 -8.46 -8.09 5.05
CA MET A 13 -7.15 -7.88 5.65
C MET A 13 -6.31 -6.99 4.72
N ARG A 14 -5.34 -6.27 5.25
CA ARG A 14 -4.42 -5.42 4.48
C ARG A 14 -3.85 -6.17 3.27
N GLY A 15 -4.05 -5.62 2.05
CA GLY A 15 -3.72 -6.29 0.78
C GLY A 15 -4.86 -7.07 0.13
N PHE A 16 -5.96 -7.36 0.83
CA PHE A 16 -7.24 -7.87 0.33
C PHE A 16 -7.13 -9.08 -0.62
N GLY A 17 -6.43 -10.13 -0.17
CA GLY A 17 -6.23 -11.38 -0.93
C GLY A 17 -4.95 -11.40 -1.78
N VAL A 18 -4.34 -10.26 -2.10
CA VAL A 18 -3.10 -10.22 -2.89
C VAL A 18 -1.92 -10.86 -2.15
N PRO A 19 -1.72 -10.70 -0.82
CA PRO A 19 -0.66 -11.40 -0.10
C PRO A 19 -0.74 -12.92 -0.23
N GLN A 20 -1.95 -13.50 -0.21
CA GLN A 20 -2.18 -14.93 -0.36
C GLN A 20 -1.78 -15.44 -1.74
N VAL A 21 -2.20 -14.70 -2.79
CA VAL A 21 -1.86 -15.04 -4.17
C VAL A 21 -0.36 -14.85 -4.41
N THR A 22 0.23 -13.77 -3.89
CA THR A 22 1.66 -13.50 -4.01
C THR A 22 2.49 -14.57 -3.31
N PHE A 23 2.06 -15.03 -2.12
CA PHE A 23 2.73 -16.15 -1.44
C PHE A 23 2.76 -17.40 -2.32
N ALA A 24 1.65 -17.76 -2.95
CA ALA A 24 1.57 -18.92 -3.82
C ALA A 24 2.44 -18.75 -5.09
N VAL A 25 2.27 -17.64 -5.83
CA VAL A 25 2.96 -17.39 -7.10
C VAL A 25 4.47 -17.26 -6.89
N GLU A 26 4.91 -16.47 -5.94
CA GLU A 26 6.33 -16.25 -5.65
C GLU A 26 7.03 -17.51 -5.12
N SER A 27 6.30 -18.34 -4.35
CA SER A 27 6.80 -19.66 -3.94
C SER A 27 6.95 -20.61 -5.13
N CYS A 28 6.03 -20.59 -6.10
CA CYS A 28 6.14 -21.37 -7.32
C CYS A 28 7.30 -20.89 -8.20
N ILE A 29 7.48 -19.58 -8.38
CA ILE A 29 8.61 -19.02 -9.14
C ILE A 29 9.94 -19.45 -8.50
N ASP A 30 10.06 -19.33 -7.18
CA ASP A 30 11.27 -19.72 -6.47
C ASP A 30 11.57 -21.22 -6.61
N GLU A 31 10.54 -22.07 -6.57
CA GLU A 31 10.67 -23.51 -6.77
C GLU A 31 11.06 -23.85 -8.22
N LEU A 32 10.49 -23.19 -9.22
CA LEU A 32 10.89 -23.33 -10.61
C LEU A 32 12.35 -22.93 -10.82
N CYS A 33 12.80 -21.87 -10.18
CA CYS A 33 14.23 -21.49 -10.21
C CYS A 33 15.11 -22.61 -9.65
N ARG A 34 14.72 -23.20 -8.49
CA ARG A 34 15.47 -24.30 -7.87
C ARG A 34 15.51 -25.53 -8.77
N MET A 35 14.41 -25.91 -9.40
CA MET A 35 14.30 -27.06 -10.29
C MET A 35 15.06 -26.87 -11.59
N GLY A 36 15.01 -25.68 -12.17
CA GLY A 36 15.62 -25.34 -13.46
C GLY A 36 17.04 -24.78 -13.36
N GLY A 37 17.57 -24.55 -12.16
CA GLY A 37 18.88 -23.94 -11.96
C GLY A 37 18.95 -22.46 -12.37
N PHE A 38 17.82 -21.74 -12.34
CA PHE A 38 17.79 -20.32 -12.71
C PHE A 38 18.17 -19.42 -11.53
N ASP A 39 18.82 -18.29 -11.85
CA ASP A 39 19.06 -17.23 -10.86
C ASP A 39 17.73 -16.62 -10.42
N ARG A 40 17.47 -16.66 -9.09
CA ARG A 40 16.21 -16.26 -8.47
C ARG A 40 15.91 -14.78 -8.60
N TRP A 41 16.95 -13.95 -8.63
CA TRP A 41 16.82 -12.49 -8.86
C TRP A 41 16.64 -12.21 -10.35
N GLN A 42 17.48 -12.82 -11.20
CA GLN A 42 17.52 -12.54 -12.64
C GLN A 42 16.19 -12.89 -13.31
N ILE A 43 15.60 -14.07 -12.99
CA ILE A 43 14.31 -14.47 -13.57
C ILE A 43 13.19 -13.47 -13.27
N ARG A 44 13.21 -12.87 -12.07
CA ARG A 44 12.26 -11.83 -11.69
C ARG A 44 12.52 -10.53 -12.45
N PHE A 45 13.78 -10.16 -12.61
CA PHE A 45 14.18 -8.95 -13.32
C PHE A 45 13.84 -9.01 -14.80
N ASP A 46 14.10 -10.15 -15.46
CA ASP A 46 13.84 -10.35 -16.89
C ASP A 46 12.34 -10.38 -17.21
N ASN A 47 11.52 -10.84 -16.26
CA ASN A 47 10.07 -10.94 -16.40
C ASN A 47 9.30 -9.81 -15.70
N ALA A 48 9.99 -8.83 -15.10
CA ALA A 48 9.34 -7.72 -14.43
C ALA A 48 8.56 -6.85 -15.41
N PHE A 49 7.43 -6.33 -14.94
CA PHE A 49 6.68 -5.33 -15.67
C PHE A 49 7.47 -4.03 -15.85
N GLU A 50 7.23 -3.39 -16.98
CA GLU A 50 7.74 -2.07 -17.37
C GLU A 50 6.62 -1.27 -18.01
N ASP A 51 6.85 0.02 -18.18
CA ASP A 51 5.94 0.88 -18.93
C ASP A 51 5.68 0.32 -20.33
N GLY A 52 4.43 0.39 -20.76
CA GLY A 52 4.01 -0.15 -22.06
C GLY A 52 3.74 -1.64 -22.10
N LYS A 53 4.00 -2.39 -21.04
CA LYS A 53 3.58 -3.78 -20.91
C LYS A 53 2.11 -3.87 -20.49
N ARG A 54 1.47 -5.02 -20.76
CA ARG A 54 0.08 -5.27 -20.39
C ARG A 54 0.00 -6.30 -19.27
N THR A 55 -0.95 -6.07 -18.35
CA THR A 55 -1.33 -7.07 -17.35
C THR A 55 -2.04 -8.26 -18.00
N ALA A 56 -2.26 -9.33 -17.23
CA ALA A 56 -3.07 -10.47 -17.68
C ALA A 56 -4.54 -10.08 -18.00
N THR A 57 -5.01 -8.97 -17.45
CA THR A 57 -6.35 -8.41 -17.74
C THR A 57 -6.35 -7.44 -18.92
N GLY A 58 -5.22 -7.26 -19.60
CA GLY A 58 -5.07 -6.40 -20.79
C GLY A 58 -4.76 -4.95 -20.52
N GLN A 59 -4.75 -4.49 -19.28
CA GLN A 59 -4.45 -3.09 -18.94
C GLN A 59 -3.01 -2.72 -19.31
N LEU A 60 -2.84 -1.62 -20.03
CA LEU A 60 -1.54 -1.03 -20.33
C LEU A 60 -0.98 -0.34 -19.10
N LEU A 61 0.22 -0.74 -18.69
CA LEU A 61 0.86 -0.20 -17.49
C LEU A 61 1.64 1.09 -17.78
N LYS A 62 1.59 2.02 -16.85
CA LYS A 62 2.33 3.28 -16.83
C LYS A 62 2.86 3.56 -15.44
N GLY A 63 4.02 4.21 -15.35
CA GLY A 63 4.65 4.54 -14.07
C GLY A 63 5.09 3.28 -13.32
N VAL A 64 5.84 2.37 -13.95
CA VAL A 64 6.20 1.06 -13.39
C VAL A 64 7.60 1.07 -12.81
N GLY A 65 7.72 1.13 -11.50
CA GLY A 65 9.01 1.11 -10.80
C GLY A 65 9.52 -0.28 -10.39
N LEU A 66 8.91 -1.38 -10.83
CA LEU A 66 9.24 -2.74 -10.35
C LEU A 66 10.72 -3.12 -10.59
N LYS A 67 11.27 -2.84 -11.77
CA LYS A 67 12.71 -3.10 -12.02
C LYS A 67 13.62 -2.27 -11.12
N LYS A 68 13.23 -1.04 -10.78
CA LYS A 68 14.01 -0.19 -9.86
C LYS A 68 13.99 -0.76 -8.44
N THR A 69 12.85 -1.32 -7.99
CA THR A 69 12.79 -2.01 -6.67
C THR A 69 13.65 -3.26 -6.65
N LEU A 70 13.70 -4.03 -7.74
CA LEU A 70 14.58 -5.21 -7.87
C LEU A 70 16.06 -4.83 -7.85
N LEU A 71 16.45 -3.76 -8.56
CA LEU A 71 17.84 -3.28 -8.57
C LEU A 71 18.28 -2.80 -7.18
N ALA A 72 17.40 -2.15 -6.44
CA ALA A 72 17.70 -1.61 -5.11
C ALA A 72 18.05 -2.69 -4.07
N VAL A 73 17.57 -3.92 -4.24
CA VAL A 73 17.81 -5.03 -3.30
C VAL A 73 18.80 -6.08 -3.83
N ARG A 74 19.30 -5.93 -5.04
CA ARG A 74 20.08 -6.96 -5.76
C ARG A 74 21.32 -7.40 -5.00
N ASP A 75 22.12 -6.46 -4.59
CA ASP A 75 23.44 -6.75 -4.02
C ASP A 75 23.27 -7.40 -2.64
N ALA A 76 22.40 -6.86 -1.80
CA ALA A 76 22.07 -7.46 -0.51
C ALA A 76 21.50 -8.89 -0.62
N PHE A 77 20.68 -9.15 -1.64
CA PHE A 77 20.17 -10.50 -1.91
C PHE A 77 21.28 -11.47 -2.32
N ARG A 78 22.22 -11.02 -3.15
CA ARG A 78 23.33 -11.85 -3.64
C ARG A 78 24.42 -12.12 -2.61
N GLU A 79 24.66 -11.18 -1.70
CA GLU A 79 25.69 -11.28 -0.68
C GLU A 79 25.25 -12.14 0.53
N ALA A 80 23.96 -12.28 0.75
CA ALA A 80 23.44 -13.03 1.89
C ALA A 80 23.42 -14.55 1.64
N ASN A 81 23.90 -15.33 2.62
CA ASN A 81 23.90 -16.80 2.54
C ASN A 81 22.51 -17.39 2.45
N TYR A 82 21.56 -16.88 3.26
CA TYR A 82 20.20 -17.40 3.36
C TYR A 82 19.21 -16.26 3.13
N ALA A 83 19.02 -15.89 1.86
CA ALA A 83 18.08 -14.87 1.47
C ALA A 83 16.90 -15.43 0.67
N GLY A 84 15.73 -14.86 0.90
CA GLY A 84 14.54 -15.04 0.07
C GLY A 84 14.11 -13.72 -0.54
N ILE A 85 13.75 -13.75 -1.81
CA ILE A 85 13.25 -12.59 -2.56
C ILE A 85 11.83 -12.82 -3.03
N ALA A 86 11.01 -11.77 -3.01
CA ALA A 86 9.68 -11.78 -3.59
C ALA A 86 9.30 -10.39 -4.12
N CYS A 87 8.56 -10.37 -5.21
CA CYS A 87 7.97 -9.17 -5.79
C CYS A 87 6.48 -9.07 -5.45
N GLY A 88 5.97 -7.84 -5.41
CA GLY A 88 4.55 -7.56 -5.18
C GLY A 88 4.03 -6.50 -6.14
N ILE A 89 2.78 -6.70 -6.57
CA ILE A 89 2.00 -5.72 -7.31
C ILE A 89 0.66 -5.59 -6.60
N LYS A 90 0.22 -4.37 -6.34
CA LYS A 90 -1.07 -4.10 -5.71
C LYS A 90 -1.76 -2.93 -6.38
N ASN A 91 -3.01 -3.14 -6.74
CA ASN A 91 -3.86 -2.07 -7.24
C ASN A 91 -4.06 -0.95 -6.21
N THR A 92 -4.16 0.27 -6.71
CA THR A 92 -4.63 1.45 -5.98
C THR A 92 -6.01 1.82 -6.52
N GLY A 93 -6.95 2.11 -5.60
CA GLY A 93 -8.35 2.32 -5.96
C GLY A 93 -9.20 1.05 -6.00
N VAL A 94 -10.51 1.21 -5.92
CA VAL A 94 -11.45 0.07 -5.98
C VAL A 94 -11.53 -0.53 -7.38
N GLY A 95 -11.48 0.29 -8.42
CA GLY A 95 -11.44 -0.17 -9.81
C GLY A 95 -12.60 -1.09 -10.19
N ASN A 96 -12.35 -2.00 -11.15
CA ASN A 96 -13.31 -3.01 -11.58
C ASN A 96 -14.66 -2.45 -12.03
N GLY A 97 -14.69 -1.27 -12.67
CA GLY A 97 -15.90 -0.59 -13.12
C GLY A 97 -16.71 0.08 -12.00
N MET A 98 -16.16 0.16 -10.80
CA MET A 98 -16.78 0.90 -9.70
C MET A 98 -16.31 2.35 -9.69
N THR A 99 -17.22 3.27 -9.48
CA THR A 99 -16.89 4.69 -9.28
C THR A 99 -16.13 4.86 -7.96
N ASP A 100 -15.04 5.59 -8.01
CA ASP A 100 -14.21 5.94 -6.87
C ASP A 100 -14.09 7.47 -6.79
N ALA A 101 -14.42 8.08 -5.65
CA ALA A 101 -14.53 9.53 -5.55
C ALA A 101 -14.13 10.06 -4.18
N SER A 102 -13.75 11.34 -4.14
CA SER A 102 -13.57 12.12 -2.92
C SER A 102 -14.05 13.54 -3.13
N GLU A 103 -14.67 14.09 -2.10
CA GLU A 103 -14.99 15.51 -2.02
C GLU A 103 -14.26 16.13 -0.83
N VAL A 104 -13.98 17.43 -0.93
CA VAL A 104 -13.36 18.24 0.12
C VAL A 104 -14.04 19.61 0.15
N ALA A 105 -14.07 20.22 1.33
CA ALA A 105 -14.44 21.64 1.48
C ALA A 105 -13.34 22.33 2.31
N ILE A 106 -12.85 23.48 1.82
CA ILE A 106 -11.83 24.29 2.47
C ILE A 106 -12.48 25.60 2.89
N GLU A 107 -12.54 25.85 4.18
CA GLU A 107 -13.20 27.01 4.78
C GLU A 107 -12.17 28.00 5.35
N ILE A 108 -12.27 29.26 4.98
CA ILE A 108 -11.49 30.34 5.61
C ILE A 108 -12.31 30.91 6.76
N VAL A 109 -11.98 30.50 7.99
CA VAL A 109 -12.68 30.91 9.22
C VAL A 109 -12.20 32.26 9.73
N SER A 110 -10.89 32.50 9.67
CA SER A 110 -10.25 33.75 10.07
C SER A 110 -8.91 33.93 9.37
N GLU A 111 -8.23 35.06 9.59
CA GLU A 111 -6.86 35.26 9.09
C GLU A 111 -5.86 34.22 9.60
N ASN A 112 -6.15 33.62 10.77
CA ASN A 112 -5.30 32.65 11.45
C ASN A 112 -5.93 31.25 11.52
N LYS A 113 -6.96 30.97 10.70
CA LYS A 113 -7.61 29.67 10.73
C LYS A 113 -8.26 29.33 9.39
N VAL A 114 -7.77 28.25 8.79
CA VAL A 114 -8.35 27.59 7.59
C VAL A 114 -8.67 26.16 7.98
N ILE A 115 -9.84 25.66 7.61
CA ILE A 115 -10.28 24.29 7.93
C ILE A 115 -10.43 23.51 6.63
N VAL A 116 -9.80 22.33 6.58
CA VAL A 116 -10.01 21.33 5.53
C VAL A 116 -10.98 20.28 6.03
N HIS A 117 -12.18 20.26 5.48
CA HIS A 117 -13.20 19.26 5.79
C HIS A 117 -13.12 18.12 4.77
N HIS A 118 -13.08 16.87 5.25
CA HIS A 118 -13.16 15.66 4.41
C HIS A 118 -13.82 14.50 5.15
N GLY A 119 -14.20 13.43 4.43
CA GLY A 119 -14.88 12.27 5.01
C GLY A 119 -13.97 11.04 5.24
N TRP A 120 -12.66 11.12 5.01
CA TRP A 120 -11.75 9.98 5.17
C TRP A 120 -11.46 9.68 6.63
N SER A 121 -11.63 8.41 7.01
CA SER A 121 -11.26 7.98 8.37
C SER A 121 -9.74 7.92 8.51
N GLU A 122 -9.23 8.53 9.60
CA GLU A 122 -7.86 8.37 10.06
C GLU A 122 -7.77 7.13 10.95
N MET A 123 -6.88 6.20 10.60
CA MET A 123 -6.60 4.99 11.37
C MET A 123 -5.10 4.85 11.71
N GLY A 124 -4.38 5.96 11.66
CA GLY A 124 -2.94 6.02 11.86
C GLY A 124 -2.13 6.08 10.56
N GLN A 125 -2.78 6.13 9.39
CA GLN A 125 -2.10 6.20 8.09
C GLN A 125 -1.66 7.61 7.69
N GLY A 126 -2.07 8.66 8.43
CA GLY A 126 -1.61 10.02 8.22
C GLY A 126 -2.35 10.81 7.16
N ILE A 127 -3.63 10.48 6.86
CA ILE A 127 -4.39 11.18 5.81
C ILE A 127 -4.64 12.66 6.16
N HIS A 128 -4.77 12.99 7.45
CA HIS A 128 -4.89 14.39 7.88
C HIS A 128 -3.62 15.19 7.59
N THR A 129 -2.45 14.60 7.85
CA THR A 129 -1.16 15.22 7.50
C THR A 129 -1.04 15.41 5.99
N MET A 130 -1.49 14.43 5.19
CA MET A 130 -1.49 14.57 3.73
C MET A 130 -2.39 15.70 3.27
N ALA A 131 -3.60 15.83 3.84
CA ALA A 131 -4.51 16.92 3.50
C ALA A 131 -3.89 18.29 3.78
N LEU A 132 -3.31 18.46 4.95
CA LEU A 132 -2.61 19.69 5.35
C LEU A 132 -1.45 20.01 4.42
N GLN A 133 -0.56 19.03 4.16
CA GLN A 133 0.61 19.24 3.31
C GLN A 133 0.24 19.62 1.88
N ILE A 134 -0.79 18.98 1.30
CA ILE A 134 -1.23 19.28 -0.06
C ILE A 134 -1.82 20.70 -0.12
N LEU A 135 -2.67 21.08 0.84
CA LEU A 135 -3.21 22.44 0.86
C LEU A 135 -2.11 23.48 1.01
N HIS A 136 -1.15 23.27 1.92
CA HIS A 136 0.01 24.15 2.07
C HIS A 136 0.80 24.26 0.75
N GLN A 137 1.09 23.14 0.11
CA GLN A 137 1.85 23.11 -1.15
C GLN A 137 1.13 23.85 -2.27
N GLU A 138 -0.20 23.74 -2.34
CA GLU A 138 -0.99 24.40 -3.38
C GLU A 138 -1.17 25.90 -3.16
N THR A 139 -1.26 26.35 -1.91
CA THR A 139 -1.71 27.71 -1.60
C THR A 139 -0.65 28.56 -0.91
N GLY A 140 0.39 27.96 -0.34
CA GLY A 140 1.39 28.63 0.50
C GLY A 140 0.87 29.04 1.88
N ILE A 141 -0.36 28.68 2.26
CA ILE A 141 -0.92 28.95 3.59
C ILE A 141 -0.08 28.24 4.65
N ASP A 142 0.24 28.96 5.73
CA ASP A 142 1.03 28.42 6.84
C ASP A 142 0.37 27.17 7.43
N PRO A 143 1.07 26.03 7.52
CA PRO A 143 0.55 24.81 8.14
C PRO A 143 0.00 25.00 9.57
N GLU A 144 0.55 25.95 10.34
CA GLU A 144 0.13 26.21 11.71
C GLU A 144 -1.31 26.74 11.82
N ILE A 145 -1.84 27.36 10.77
CA ILE A 145 -3.22 27.85 10.74
C ILE A 145 -4.19 26.91 10.03
N ILE A 146 -3.71 25.76 9.50
CA ILE A 146 -4.54 24.76 8.84
C ILE A 146 -5.01 23.71 9.87
N GLU A 147 -6.31 23.63 10.07
CA GLU A 147 -6.96 22.55 10.83
C GLU A 147 -7.58 21.55 9.85
N VAL A 148 -7.39 20.25 10.07
CA VAL A 148 -8.08 19.20 9.32
C VAL A 148 -9.21 18.65 10.16
N ARG A 149 -10.42 18.61 9.61
CA ARG A 149 -11.61 18.16 10.30
C ARG A 149 -12.35 17.09 9.54
N VAL A 150 -12.68 15.99 10.23
CA VAL A 150 -13.59 14.96 9.74
C VAL A 150 -14.89 15.10 10.51
N ASP A 151 -15.96 15.39 9.79
CA ASP A 151 -17.26 15.64 10.35
C ASP A 151 -18.34 14.86 9.56
N THR A 152 -19.14 14.11 10.28
CA THR A 152 -20.23 13.34 9.66
C THR A 152 -21.37 14.23 9.16
N ASP A 153 -21.52 15.44 9.72
CA ASP A 153 -22.53 16.40 9.32
C ASP A 153 -22.17 17.14 8.01
N ALA A 154 -20.88 17.15 7.65
CA ALA A 154 -20.43 17.83 6.42
C ALA A 154 -20.85 17.13 5.12
N ALA A 155 -21.39 15.91 5.20
CA ALA A 155 -21.89 15.13 4.07
C ALA A 155 -20.92 15.09 2.86
N LEU A 156 -19.61 14.90 3.13
CA LEU A 156 -18.56 14.80 2.12
C LEU A 156 -18.30 13.31 1.80
N PRO A 157 -18.90 12.75 0.76
CA PRO A 157 -18.82 11.32 0.47
C PRO A 157 -17.42 10.93 0.00
N THR A 158 -16.86 9.89 0.61
CA THR A 158 -15.56 9.30 0.26
C THR A 158 -15.59 7.78 0.20
N GLY A 159 -16.60 7.16 0.83
CA GLY A 159 -16.65 5.71 1.04
C GLY A 159 -15.58 5.22 2.05
N MET A 160 -15.30 3.92 2.03
CA MET A 160 -14.38 3.27 2.97
C MET A 160 -12.93 3.69 2.74
N THR A 161 -12.15 3.82 3.82
CA THR A 161 -10.68 3.88 3.77
C THR A 161 -10.14 2.47 3.48
N THR A 162 -9.88 2.17 2.23
CA THR A 162 -9.43 0.87 1.70
C THR A 162 -8.66 1.05 0.39
N SER A 163 -8.12 -0.03 -0.17
CA SER A 163 -7.49 -0.08 -1.49
C SER A 163 -6.42 0.99 -1.75
N SER A 164 -5.75 1.45 -0.69
CA SER A 164 -4.64 2.44 -0.76
C SER A 164 -4.98 3.71 -1.56
N ARG A 165 -6.23 4.15 -1.57
CA ARG A 165 -6.77 5.15 -2.49
C ARG A 165 -6.88 6.57 -1.91
N ALA A 166 -6.85 6.71 -0.58
CA ALA A 166 -7.18 7.96 0.09
C ALA A 166 -6.29 9.13 -0.36
N THR A 167 -4.98 8.95 -0.42
CA THR A 167 -4.05 10.01 -0.86
C THR A 167 -4.32 10.46 -2.29
N ALA A 168 -4.58 9.52 -3.21
CA ALA A 168 -4.86 9.88 -4.61
C ALA A 168 -6.18 10.65 -4.75
N LEU A 169 -7.25 10.18 -4.12
CA LEU A 169 -8.57 10.78 -4.29
C LEU A 169 -8.69 12.10 -3.52
N LEU A 170 -8.33 12.13 -2.24
CA LEU A 170 -8.38 13.35 -1.43
C LEU A 170 -7.39 14.39 -1.94
N GLY A 171 -6.18 13.98 -2.29
CA GLY A 171 -5.16 14.90 -2.78
C GLY A 171 -5.58 15.62 -4.05
N ASN A 172 -6.13 14.90 -5.02
CA ASN A 172 -6.66 15.52 -6.24
C ASN A 172 -7.89 16.41 -5.95
N ALA A 173 -8.76 16.03 -5.02
CA ALA A 173 -9.88 16.88 -4.62
C ALA A 173 -9.41 18.19 -3.95
N ILE A 174 -8.34 18.14 -3.12
CA ILE A 174 -7.74 19.35 -2.53
C ILE A 174 -7.11 20.22 -3.62
N ILE A 175 -6.39 19.64 -4.58
CA ILE A 175 -5.80 20.38 -5.72
C ILE A 175 -6.91 21.10 -6.50
N ASP A 176 -8.03 20.42 -6.76
CA ASP A 176 -9.19 21.00 -7.43
C ASP A 176 -9.76 22.21 -6.68
N ALA A 177 -10.06 22.06 -5.37
CA ALA A 177 -10.50 23.17 -4.51
C ALA A 177 -9.49 24.32 -4.46
N SER A 178 -8.20 23.97 -4.36
CA SER A 178 -7.12 24.93 -4.24
C SER A 178 -6.89 25.74 -5.50
N SER A 179 -7.31 25.25 -6.68
CA SER A 179 -7.16 25.98 -7.93
C SER A 179 -7.91 27.32 -7.89
N VAL A 180 -9.18 27.29 -7.48
CA VAL A 180 -10.01 28.49 -7.29
C VAL A 180 -9.50 29.35 -6.14
N MET A 181 -9.10 28.72 -5.04
CA MET A 181 -8.58 29.43 -3.86
C MET A 181 -7.30 30.22 -4.16
N ARG A 182 -6.39 29.66 -4.98
CA ARG A 182 -5.17 30.37 -5.41
C ARG A 182 -5.48 31.63 -6.19
N ASP A 183 -6.44 31.58 -7.11
CA ASP A 183 -6.83 32.74 -7.89
C ASP A 183 -7.35 33.88 -7.00
N ASP A 184 -8.16 33.53 -6.00
CA ASP A 184 -8.65 34.49 -5.03
C ASP A 184 -7.52 35.05 -4.13
N LEU A 185 -6.56 34.20 -3.70
CA LEU A 185 -5.41 34.61 -2.88
C LEU A 185 -4.43 35.53 -3.64
N GLN A 186 -4.37 35.44 -4.98
CA GLN A 186 -3.61 36.39 -5.80
C GLN A 186 -4.24 37.79 -5.85
N GLN A 187 -5.55 37.86 -5.64
CA GLN A 187 -6.31 39.12 -5.72
C GLN A 187 -6.56 39.75 -4.35
N GLY A 188 -6.42 38.98 -3.27
CA GLY A 188 -6.72 39.43 -1.91
C GLY A 188 -6.00 38.66 -0.82
N SER A 189 -6.14 39.12 0.41
CA SER A 189 -5.61 38.48 1.62
C SER A 189 -6.62 37.49 2.20
N LEU A 190 -6.17 36.58 3.08
CA LEU A 190 -7.06 35.69 3.86
C LEU A 190 -8.17 36.47 4.56
N LYS A 191 -7.89 37.67 5.06
CA LYS A 191 -8.87 38.55 5.72
C LYS A 191 -10.07 38.89 4.82
N GLN A 192 -9.82 39.15 3.56
CA GLN A 192 -10.87 39.47 2.57
C GLN A 192 -11.67 38.26 2.13
N LEU A 193 -11.14 37.06 2.36
CA LEU A 193 -11.73 35.79 1.98
C LEU A 193 -12.44 35.08 3.18
N ILE A 194 -12.48 35.70 4.36
CA ILE A 194 -13.17 35.12 5.52
C ILE A 194 -14.63 34.78 5.17
N GLY A 195 -15.06 33.58 5.54
CA GLY A 195 -16.39 33.01 5.25
C GLY A 195 -16.49 32.37 3.88
N ARG A 196 -15.47 32.40 3.02
CA ARG A 196 -15.45 31.65 1.78
C ARG A 196 -15.26 30.15 2.02
N LEU A 197 -15.96 29.37 1.21
CA LEU A 197 -15.90 27.90 1.19
C LEU A 197 -15.52 27.44 -0.22
N TYR A 198 -14.38 26.80 -0.35
CA TYR A 198 -13.88 26.23 -1.60
C TYR A 198 -14.17 24.73 -1.62
N LYS A 199 -14.90 24.27 -2.60
CA LYS A 199 -15.23 22.85 -2.77
C LYS A 199 -14.43 22.26 -3.90
N GLY A 200 -13.90 21.07 -3.68
CA GLY A 200 -13.20 20.31 -4.70
C GLY A 200 -13.66 18.87 -4.74
N ARG A 201 -13.54 18.27 -5.92
CA ARG A 201 -13.98 16.92 -6.18
C ARG A 201 -13.02 16.22 -7.12
N PHE A 202 -12.76 14.93 -6.86
CA PHE A 202 -12.09 14.05 -7.80
C PHE A 202 -12.90 12.78 -7.97
N VAL A 203 -13.11 12.34 -9.21
CA VAL A 203 -13.89 11.14 -9.54
C VAL A 203 -13.10 10.29 -10.52
N CYS A 204 -12.98 9.02 -10.21
CA CYS A 204 -12.48 7.97 -11.09
C CYS A 204 -13.65 7.05 -11.44
N ASP A 205 -14.25 7.24 -12.61
CA ASP A 205 -15.37 6.47 -13.15
C ASP A 205 -15.08 5.79 -14.49
N TRP A 206 -13.82 5.87 -14.92
CA TRP A 206 -13.35 5.35 -16.21
C TRP A 206 -12.81 3.92 -16.15
N THR A 207 -12.78 3.28 -14.98
CA THR A 207 -12.35 1.88 -14.88
C THR A 207 -13.42 0.92 -15.41
N CYS A 208 -13.00 -0.26 -15.86
CA CYS A 208 -13.89 -1.30 -16.38
C CYS A 208 -13.68 -2.64 -15.66
N LYS A 209 -14.63 -3.55 -15.80
CA LYS A 209 -14.53 -4.92 -15.24
C LYS A 209 -13.56 -5.76 -16.07
N PRO A 210 -12.79 -6.67 -15.43
CA PRO A 210 -11.99 -7.64 -16.16
C PRO A 210 -12.86 -8.42 -17.15
N GLY A 211 -12.41 -8.51 -18.41
CA GLY A 211 -13.13 -9.22 -19.47
C GLY A 211 -14.19 -8.41 -20.20
N GLU A 212 -14.47 -7.18 -19.81
CA GLU A 212 -15.25 -6.26 -20.64
C GLU A 212 -14.53 -5.95 -21.96
N ARG A 213 -15.28 -5.89 -23.05
CA ARG A 213 -14.74 -5.59 -24.37
C ARG A 213 -14.33 -4.12 -24.43
N SER A 214 -13.05 -3.86 -24.28
CA SER A 214 -12.41 -2.58 -24.43
C SER A 214 -11.10 -2.75 -25.18
N GLU A 215 -10.77 -1.85 -26.07
CA GLU A 215 -9.50 -1.85 -26.78
C GLU A 215 -8.32 -1.57 -25.81
N ASN A 216 -8.55 -0.71 -24.83
CA ASN A 216 -7.60 -0.35 -23.79
C ASN A 216 -8.28 -0.41 -22.42
N PRO A 217 -8.46 -1.62 -21.83
CA PRO A 217 -9.13 -1.75 -20.55
C PRO A 217 -8.29 -1.15 -19.42
N GLU A 218 -8.89 -0.30 -18.62
CA GLU A 218 -8.33 0.17 -17.35
C GLU A 218 -9.10 -0.47 -16.19
N ILE A 219 -8.49 -1.45 -15.53
CA ILE A 219 -9.12 -2.19 -14.43
C ILE A 219 -8.97 -1.44 -13.11
N HIS A 220 -7.82 -0.80 -12.91
CA HIS A 220 -7.51 0.07 -11.77
C HIS A 220 -6.79 1.33 -12.24
N PHE A 221 -6.96 2.44 -11.54
CA PHE A 221 -6.37 3.71 -11.97
C PHE A 221 -4.85 3.77 -11.72
N ALA A 222 -4.32 2.98 -10.77
CA ALA A 222 -2.89 2.91 -10.47
C ALA A 222 -2.50 1.56 -9.87
N TYR A 223 -1.18 1.29 -9.85
CA TYR A 223 -0.59 0.14 -9.17
C TYR A 223 0.65 0.53 -8.37
N GLY A 224 0.79 -0.04 -7.16
CA GLY A 224 2.03 -0.03 -6.41
C GLY A 224 2.87 -1.27 -6.71
N TYR A 225 4.19 -1.12 -6.65
CA TYR A 225 5.17 -2.18 -6.91
C TYR A 225 6.16 -2.28 -5.76
N SER A 226 6.60 -3.50 -5.46
CA SER A 226 7.57 -3.71 -4.40
C SER A 226 8.43 -4.94 -4.64
N THR A 227 9.63 -4.91 -4.07
CA THR A 227 10.49 -6.09 -3.92
C THR A 227 11.00 -6.14 -2.49
N GLN A 228 10.87 -7.30 -1.86
CA GLN A 228 11.38 -7.53 -0.51
C GLN A 228 12.37 -8.67 -0.48
N VAL A 229 13.41 -8.50 0.35
CA VAL A 229 14.42 -9.51 0.64
C VAL A 229 14.39 -9.80 2.13
N ALA A 230 14.14 -11.06 2.49
CA ALA A 230 14.26 -11.56 3.87
C ALA A 230 15.60 -12.29 4.03
N ILE A 231 16.37 -11.95 5.05
CA ILE A 231 17.69 -12.51 5.33
C ILE A 231 17.65 -13.22 6.68
N LEU A 232 18.07 -14.49 6.68
CA LEU A 232 18.21 -15.28 7.90
C LEU A 232 19.66 -15.34 8.36
N ASP A 233 19.84 -15.53 9.67
CA ASP A 233 21.14 -15.89 10.24
C ASP A 233 21.45 -17.40 10.08
N ASP A 234 22.64 -17.82 10.54
CA ASP A 234 23.11 -19.21 10.46
C ASP A 234 22.26 -20.19 11.31
N ASN A 235 21.40 -19.70 12.19
CA ASN A 235 20.41 -20.48 12.94
C ASN A 235 19.04 -20.51 12.28
N GLY A 236 18.90 -19.90 11.11
CA GLY A 236 17.62 -19.78 10.38
C GLY A 236 16.64 -18.79 11.03
N THR A 237 17.11 -17.85 11.87
CA THR A 237 16.28 -16.78 12.44
C THR A 237 16.25 -15.60 11.50
N LEU A 238 15.07 -14.99 11.33
CA LEU A 238 14.93 -13.79 10.50
C LEU A 238 15.68 -12.63 11.12
N ARG A 239 16.74 -12.18 10.44
CA ARG A 239 17.67 -11.16 10.91
C ARG A 239 17.35 -9.78 10.36
N LYS A 240 16.99 -9.72 9.09
CA LYS A 240 16.76 -8.46 8.38
C LYS A 240 15.70 -8.61 7.29
N ILE A 241 14.92 -7.57 7.06
CA ILE A 241 14.09 -7.41 5.86
C ILE A 241 14.48 -6.11 5.17
N ILE A 242 14.82 -6.20 3.90
CA ILE A 242 15.04 -5.07 3.01
C ILE A 242 13.81 -4.95 2.12
N ALA A 243 13.17 -3.78 2.14
CA ALA A 243 11.89 -3.55 1.50
C ALA A 243 11.96 -2.34 0.57
N ALA A 244 12.11 -2.59 -0.74
CA ALA A 244 12.07 -1.54 -1.76
C ALA A 244 10.65 -1.39 -2.30
N HIS A 245 10.11 -0.18 -2.21
CA HIS A 245 8.74 0.14 -2.59
C HIS A 245 8.68 1.34 -3.52
N ASP A 246 7.97 1.16 -4.63
CA ASP A 246 7.62 2.25 -5.53
C ASP A 246 6.38 2.98 -4.99
N ALA A 247 6.60 4.18 -4.49
CA ALA A 247 5.59 5.07 -3.91
C ALA A 247 5.19 6.21 -4.85
N GLY A 248 5.68 6.21 -6.10
CA GLY A 248 5.60 7.42 -6.92
C GLY A 248 6.30 8.57 -6.20
N LYS A 249 5.68 9.74 -6.15
CA LYS A 249 6.19 10.82 -5.30
C LYS A 249 5.99 10.49 -3.81
N ILE A 250 7.06 10.41 -3.04
CA ILE A 250 7.00 10.28 -1.58
C ILE A 250 6.59 11.64 -1.01
N MET A 251 5.32 11.74 -0.60
CA MET A 251 4.74 12.98 -0.08
C MET A 251 5.26 13.34 1.31
N ASN A 252 5.50 12.32 2.14
CA ASN A 252 6.04 12.47 3.49
C ASN A 252 6.86 11.23 3.84
N ARG A 253 8.17 11.41 4.04
CA ARG A 253 9.10 10.30 4.24
C ARG A 253 8.81 9.51 5.52
N MET A 254 8.56 10.19 6.63
CA MET A 254 8.29 9.54 7.91
C MET A 254 7.00 8.71 7.85
N LEU A 255 5.94 9.23 7.24
CA LEU A 255 4.68 8.49 7.07
C LEU A 255 4.86 7.32 6.10
N PHE A 256 5.65 7.49 5.03
CA PHE A 256 5.98 6.40 4.11
C PHE A 256 6.69 5.26 4.83
N GLU A 257 7.78 5.55 5.56
CA GLU A 257 8.53 4.56 6.31
C GLU A 257 7.64 3.85 7.34
N GLY A 258 6.90 4.60 8.16
CA GLY A 258 5.98 4.02 9.14
C GLY A 258 4.86 3.16 8.55
N GLN A 259 4.36 3.49 7.34
CA GLN A 259 3.40 2.63 6.64
C GLN A 259 4.02 1.30 6.21
N ILE A 260 5.26 1.31 5.71
CA ILE A 260 5.95 0.09 5.29
C ILE A 260 6.35 -0.75 6.51
N GLU A 261 6.88 -0.15 7.57
CA GLU A 261 7.21 -0.84 8.85
C GLU A 261 5.99 -1.58 9.42
N GLY A 262 4.85 -0.87 9.53
CA GLY A 262 3.61 -1.47 10.01
C GLY A 262 3.08 -2.58 9.10
N ALA A 263 3.31 -2.48 7.78
CA ALA A 263 2.94 -3.52 6.83
C ALA A 263 3.86 -4.75 6.92
N LEU A 264 5.16 -4.55 7.12
CA LEU A 264 6.13 -5.62 7.34
C LEU A 264 5.84 -6.37 8.64
N HIS A 265 5.56 -5.64 9.73
CA HIS A 265 5.15 -6.24 11.02
C HIS A 265 3.94 -7.17 10.83
N MET A 266 2.89 -6.69 10.20
CA MET A 266 1.68 -7.48 9.91
C MET A 266 1.98 -8.66 8.98
N GLY A 267 2.80 -8.45 7.94
CA GLY A 267 3.23 -9.50 7.01
C GLY A 267 4.07 -10.60 7.66
N MET A 268 4.92 -10.23 8.61
CA MET A 268 5.69 -11.20 9.42
C MET A 268 4.79 -12.03 10.33
N GLY A 269 3.86 -11.38 11.05
CA GLY A 269 2.88 -12.07 11.89
C GLY A 269 2.07 -13.08 11.07
N TYR A 270 1.52 -12.64 9.95
CA TYR A 270 0.81 -13.48 8.98
C TYR A 270 1.67 -14.66 8.49
N ALA A 271 2.94 -14.42 8.22
CA ALA A 271 3.86 -15.44 7.72
C ALA A 271 4.25 -16.48 8.78
N LEU A 272 4.51 -16.07 10.02
CA LEU A 272 5.24 -16.88 10.99
C LEU A 272 4.44 -17.31 12.22
N THR A 273 3.56 -16.43 12.74
CA THR A 273 3.07 -16.60 14.13
C THR A 273 1.58 -16.43 14.32
N GLU A 274 0.93 -15.53 13.57
CA GLU A 274 -0.47 -15.20 13.79
C GLU A 274 -1.40 -16.34 13.40
N ASP A 275 -2.26 -16.75 14.34
CA ASP A 275 -3.25 -17.79 14.14
C ASP A 275 -4.47 -17.49 15.03
N LEU A 276 -5.67 -17.72 14.49
CA LEU A 276 -6.92 -17.64 15.24
C LEU A 276 -7.51 -19.05 15.36
N PRO A 277 -7.03 -19.87 16.31
CA PRO A 277 -7.54 -21.23 16.47
C PRO A 277 -9.00 -21.21 16.94
N LEU A 278 -9.82 -22.01 16.27
CA LEU A 278 -11.23 -22.19 16.61
C LEU A 278 -11.44 -23.56 17.25
N GLY A 279 -12.17 -23.58 18.37
CA GLY A 279 -12.67 -24.78 19.01
C GLY A 279 -14.20 -24.74 18.99
N ASN A 280 -14.85 -25.76 18.40
CA ASN A 280 -16.32 -25.86 18.27
C ASN A 280 -16.96 -24.57 17.70
N GLY A 281 -16.32 -23.95 16.68
CA GLY A 281 -16.80 -22.73 16.02
C GLY A 281 -16.62 -21.43 16.82
N ARG A 282 -15.82 -21.45 17.89
CA ARG A 282 -15.52 -20.27 18.72
C ARG A 282 -14.00 -20.07 18.82
N PRO A 283 -13.51 -18.80 18.91
CA PRO A 283 -12.10 -18.55 19.19
C PRO A 283 -11.66 -19.22 20.50
N VAL A 284 -10.53 -19.91 20.47
CA VAL A 284 -9.94 -20.54 21.67
C VAL A 284 -9.47 -19.49 22.67
N SER A 285 -9.03 -18.35 22.19
CA SER A 285 -8.71 -17.16 23.00
C SER A 285 -9.19 -15.89 22.33
N ALA A 286 -9.61 -14.91 23.13
CA ALA A 286 -9.95 -13.55 22.71
C ALA A 286 -8.84 -12.53 23.04
N LYS A 287 -7.69 -12.99 23.53
CA LYS A 287 -6.58 -12.10 23.93
C LYS A 287 -5.55 -12.03 22.83
N PHE A 288 -5.20 -10.84 22.37
CA PHE A 288 -4.19 -10.62 21.32
C PHE A 288 -2.85 -11.32 21.59
N LYS A 289 -2.40 -11.35 22.85
CA LYS A 289 -1.15 -12.03 23.22
C LYS A 289 -1.14 -13.54 22.90
N ASP A 290 -2.31 -14.16 22.81
CA ASP A 290 -2.45 -15.60 22.54
C ASP A 290 -2.61 -15.89 21.02
N LEU A 291 -2.76 -14.84 20.20
CA LEU A 291 -2.95 -14.94 18.75
C LEU A 291 -1.63 -14.89 17.96
N GLY A 292 -0.50 -14.78 18.64
CA GLY A 292 0.82 -14.80 18.01
C GLY A 292 1.24 -13.46 17.38
N ILE A 293 0.65 -12.34 17.80
CA ILE A 293 1.08 -11.02 17.35
C ILE A 293 2.50 -10.75 17.82
N ILE A 294 3.38 -10.41 16.88
CA ILE A 294 4.80 -10.14 17.12
C ILE A 294 4.94 -8.86 17.94
N ARG A 295 5.82 -8.88 18.93
CA ARG A 295 6.13 -7.68 19.73
C ARG A 295 7.16 -6.82 19.02
N ALA A 296 7.17 -5.51 19.28
CA ALA A 296 8.17 -4.60 18.72
C ALA A 296 9.62 -5.04 19.01
N SER A 297 9.88 -5.64 20.20
CA SER A 297 11.19 -6.18 20.57
C SER A 297 11.61 -7.45 19.81
N GLU A 298 10.69 -8.08 19.09
CA GLU A 298 10.92 -9.29 18.29
C GLU A 298 11.08 -8.98 16.80
N MET A 299 10.99 -7.69 16.43
CA MET A 299 11.18 -7.25 15.04
C MET A 299 12.66 -7.39 14.64
N PRO A 300 12.93 -7.90 13.43
CA PRO A 300 14.28 -7.87 12.85
C PRO A 300 14.67 -6.46 12.47
N GLU A 301 15.90 -6.29 12.02
CA GLU A 301 16.33 -5.05 11.34
C GLU A 301 15.49 -4.83 10.09
N LEU A 302 14.98 -3.60 9.91
CA LEU A 302 14.23 -3.19 8.73
C LEU A 302 15.01 -2.12 7.96
N GLU A 303 15.17 -2.33 6.66
CA GLU A 303 15.71 -1.34 5.73
C GLU A 303 14.64 -1.01 4.69
N ILE A 304 14.19 0.25 4.66
CA ILE A 304 13.13 0.69 3.75
C ILE A 304 13.72 1.59 2.67
N ILE A 305 13.52 1.19 1.42
CA ILE A 305 14.01 1.91 0.25
C ILE A 305 12.81 2.43 -0.54
N GLY A 306 12.68 3.75 -0.62
CA GLY A 306 11.67 4.41 -1.44
C GLY A 306 12.14 4.59 -2.89
N ILE A 307 11.32 4.13 -3.83
CA ILE A 307 11.49 4.36 -5.26
C ILE A 307 10.40 5.35 -5.70
N GLU A 308 10.82 6.38 -6.43
CA GLU A 308 9.90 7.38 -6.97
C GLU A 308 9.75 7.19 -8.50
N GLU A 309 8.73 6.43 -8.90
CA GLU A 309 8.28 6.35 -10.30
C GLU A 309 6.90 6.98 -10.40
N LYS A 310 6.79 8.12 -11.06
CA LYS A 310 5.57 8.94 -11.05
C LYS A 310 4.36 8.19 -11.63
N ASP A 311 3.27 8.24 -10.88
CA ASP A 311 1.96 7.79 -11.33
C ASP A 311 1.25 8.90 -12.13
N PRO A 312 0.56 8.58 -13.25
CA PRO A 312 -0.13 9.60 -14.03
C PRO A 312 -1.38 10.18 -13.36
N VAL A 313 -1.96 9.51 -12.36
CA VAL A 313 -3.24 9.89 -11.74
C VAL A 313 -3.05 10.50 -10.34
N GLY A 314 -2.12 9.97 -9.55
CA GLY A 314 -1.92 10.43 -8.19
C GLY A 314 -1.41 11.88 -8.09
N PRO A 315 -1.74 12.61 -7.02
CA PRO A 315 -1.29 13.99 -6.82
C PRO A 315 0.24 14.04 -6.86
N TYR A 316 0.80 14.92 -7.67
CA TYR A 316 2.25 15.06 -7.92
C TYR A 316 2.95 13.78 -8.42
N GLY A 317 2.19 12.77 -8.79
CA GLY A 317 2.70 11.45 -9.17
C GLY A 317 2.80 10.45 -8.02
N ALA A 318 2.18 10.71 -6.88
CA ALA A 318 2.18 9.81 -5.72
C ALA A 318 1.34 8.55 -5.99
N LYS A 319 1.73 7.44 -5.36
CA LYS A 319 0.99 6.17 -5.35
C LYS A 319 0.50 5.82 -3.96
N GLY A 320 -0.60 5.09 -3.89
CA GLY A 320 -1.07 4.54 -2.63
C GLY A 320 -0.18 3.38 -2.15
N ILE A 321 0.31 3.47 -0.91
CA ILE A 321 1.24 2.48 -0.32
C ILE A 321 0.64 1.72 0.87
N GLY A 322 -0.60 1.98 1.22
CA GLY A 322 -1.23 1.45 2.43
C GLY A 322 -1.23 -0.07 2.53
N GLU A 323 -1.23 -0.80 1.42
CA GLU A 323 -1.35 -2.26 1.39
C GLU A 323 -0.12 -2.97 0.80
N ILE A 324 0.56 -2.37 -0.19
CA ILE A 324 1.65 -3.01 -0.94
C ILE A 324 2.80 -3.49 -0.03
N GLY A 325 3.03 -2.81 1.09
CA GLY A 325 4.09 -3.16 2.04
C GLY A 325 3.98 -4.58 2.61
N MET A 326 2.76 -5.12 2.72
CA MET A 326 2.53 -6.47 3.24
C MET A 326 2.61 -7.54 2.14
N VAL A 327 2.41 -7.17 0.88
CA VAL A 327 2.14 -8.11 -0.22
C VAL A 327 3.23 -9.17 -0.42
N PRO A 328 4.53 -8.87 -0.55
CA PRO A 328 5.55 -9.89 -0.78
C PRO A 328 6.15 -10.48 0.50
N THR A 329 5.83 -9.97 1.69
CA THR A 329 6.54 -10.30 2.94
C THR A 329 6.53 -11.81 3.25
N ALA A 330 5.35 -12.45 3.22
CA ALA A 330 5.24 -13.86 3.53
C ALA A 330 6.01 -14.74 2.53
N ALA A 331 5.99 -14.36 1.25
CA ALA A 331 6.71 -15.07 0.20
C ALA A 331 8.23 -14.91 0.35
N ALA A 332 8.72 -13.70 0.62
CA ALA A 332 10.15 -13.45 0.85
C ALA A 332 10.67 -14.28 2.02
N ILE A 333 9.94 -14.31 3.14
CA ILE A 333 10.30 -15.13 4.31
C ILE A 333 10.26 -16.63 3.99
N ALA A 334 9.23 -17.11 3.27
CA ALA A 334 9.13 -18.52 2.87
C ALA A 334 10.29 -18.95 1.97
N ASN A 335 10.69 -18.08 1.04
CA ASN A 335 11.78 -18.31 0.13
C ASN A 335 13.15 -18.28 0.86
N ALA A 336 13.32 -17.44 1.88
CA ALA A 336 14.49 -17.44 2.74
C ALA A 336 14.61 -18.73 3.58
N LEU A 337 13.52 -19.16 4.19
CA LEU A 337 13.46 -20.42 4.94
C LEU A 337 13.76 -21.63 4.05
N CYS A 338 13.26 -21.63 2.81
CA CYS A 338 13.57 -22.68 1.85
C CYS A 338 15.05 -22.65 1.41
N ALA A 339 15.66 -21.49 1.28
CA ALA A 339 17.09 -21.37 1.01
C ALA A 339 17.96 -21.88 2.20
N TYR A 340 17.45 -21.76 3.42
CA TYR A 340 18.15 -22.21 4.63
C TYR A 340 18.11 -23.74 4.81
N ASP A 341 16.90 -24.35 4.74
CA ASP A 341 16.73 -25.77 5.11
C ASP A 341 16.25 -26.68 3.97
N GLY A 342 16.07 -26.14 2.76
CA GLY A 342 15.60 -26.89 1.60
C GLY A 342 14.12 -27.27 1.60
N ILE A 343 13.35 -26.85 2.62
CA ILE A 343 11.96 -27.25 2.79
C ILE A 343 11.02 -26.18 2.25
N ARG A 344 10.23 -26.49 1.20
CA ARG A 344 9.19 -25.61 0.69
C ARG A 344 8.00 -25.56 1.65
N ARG A 345 7.65 -24.34 2.09
CA ARG A 345 6.46 -24.08 2.91
C ARG A 345 5.27 -23.81 2.00
N THR A 346 4.15 -24.47 2.28
CA THR A 346 2.90 -24.35 1.51
C THR A 346 1.70 -23.96 2.38
N LYS A 347 1.94 -23.72 3.66
CA LYS A 347 0.91 -23.36 4.65
C LYS A 347 1.40 -22.21 5.53
N LEU A 348 0.49 -21.29 5.83
CA LEU A 348 0.71 -20.18 6.77
C LEU A 348 -0.16 -20.41 8.04
N PRO A 349 0.28 -19.94 9.22
CA PRO A 349 1.65 -19.50 9.50
C PRO A 349 2.67 -20.63 9.40
N MET A 350 3.89 -20.28 8.99
CA MET A 350 5.00 -21.23 8.83
C MET A 350 5.61 -21.60 10.17
N LYS A 351 4.88 -22.34 10.99
CA LYS A 351 5.36 -22.80 12.31
C LYS A 351 6.64 -23.63 12.11
N ARG A 352 7.72 -23.29 12.83
CA ARG A 352 8.89 -24.16 12.93
C ARG A 352 8.44 -25.51 13.50
N LYS A 353 8.82 -26.61 12.86
CA LYS A 353 8.78 -27.92 13.55
C LYS A 353 9.74 -27.83 14.74
N LYS A 354 9.21 -27.98 15.94
CA LYS A 354 10.02 -28.13 17.16
C LYS A 354 10.88 -29.36 17.04
#